data_6d57a95e73b4a7341ff19636c885cb38
#
_entry.id   6d57a95e73b4a7341ff19636c885cb38
#
_cell.length_a   1.000
_cell.length_b   1.000
_cell.length_c   1.000
_cell.angle_alpha   90.00
_cell.angle_beta   90.00
_cell.angle_gamma   90.00
#
_symmetry.space_group_name_H-M   'P 1'
#
loop_
_entity.id
_entity.type
_entity.pdbx_description
1 polymer ?
#
loop_
_entity_poly.entity_id
_entity_poly.type
_entity_poly.pdbx_seq_one_letter_code
_entity_poly.pdbx_strand_id
1 'polypeptide(L)'
;GRTGKLDLDSVYGLLGTAQPDLFDAGGNFRLHNDEDIMRGGAFKNSRLIADPRNDENKLITQIHILFEKLHNTIHATKSGAPSEIGPSGPIFLETKAEVVATYQRIILHDYIPRIVRAEQIDAVLEKLEHSETRYQAMNARNRALLRELGLNQLDTDATVAVPVEFSHAVFR
;
A
#
# COMPACT_ATOMS: atom_id res chain seq x y z
N GLY A 1 11.24 -5.91 1.53
CA GLY A 1 10.39 -5.48 2.68
C GLY A 1 9.26 -4.59 2.18
N ARG A 2 8.23 -4.40 3.00
CA ARG A 2 7.13 -3.48 2.68
C ARG A 2 7.51 -2.06 3.07
N THR A 3 6.94 -1.08 2.38
CA THR A 3 7.14 0.33 2.72
C THR A 3 6.29 0.70 3.92
N GLY A 4 6.66 1.78 4.63
CA GLY A 4 5.81 2.37 5.66
C GLY A 4 4.86 3.45 5.12
N LYS A 5 4.67 3.50 3.80
CA LYS A 5 3.82 4.47 3.13
C LYS A 5 2.41 3.91 2.92
N LEU A 6 1.44 4.80 2.78
CA LEU A 6 0.06 4.42 2.40
C LEU A 6 -0.04 4.27 0.87
N ASP A 7 0.71 3.32 0.30
CA ASP A 7 0.90 3.14 -1.15
C ASP A 7 0.37 1.81 -1.69
N LEU A 8 -0.32 1.04 -0.83
CA LEU A 8 -0.90 -0.27 -1.17
C LEU A 8 0.13 -1.27 -1.73
N ASP A 9 1.39 -1.19 -1.27
CA ASP A 9 2.42 -2.15 -1.67
C ASP A 9 2.08 -3.59 -1.27
N SER A 10 1.24 -3.78 -0.27
CA SER A 10 0.70 -5.08 0.13
C SER A 10 -0.30 -5.65 -0.88
N VAL A 11 -0.91 -4.80 -1.71
CA VAL A 11 -1.86 -5.21 -2.78
C VAL A 11 -1.12 -5.38 -4.10
N TYR A 12 -0.33 -4.39 -4.51
CA TYR A 12 0.34 -4.36 -5.81
C TYR A 12 1.67 -5.12 -5.85
N GLY A 13 2.22 -5.43 -4.70
CA GLY A 13 3.58 -5.98 -4.62
C GLY A 13 4.65 -4.94 -4.98
N LEU A 14 5.86 -5.42 -5.06
CA LEU A 14 6.98 -4.65 -5.59
C LEU A 14 6.90 -4.72 -7.12
N LEU A 15 6.37 -3.67 -7.74
CA LEU A 15 6.28 -3.58 -9.20
C LEU A 15 7.62 -3.92 -9.85
N GLY A 16 7.58 -4.88 -10.76
CA GLY A 16 8.71 -5.23 -11.62
C GLY A 16 9.54 -6.45 -11.23
N THR A 17 9.32 -7.09 -10.07
CA THR A 17 10.25 -8.16 -9.67
C THR A 17 9.64 -9.46 -9.18
N ALA A 18 8.43 -9.50 -8.65
CA ALA A 18 8.09 -10.66 -7.85
C ALA A 18 6.86 -11.47 -8.25
N GLN A 19 5.87 -10.89 -8.90
CA GLN A 19 4.63 -11.62 -9.19
C GLN A 19 3.93 -11.12 -10.46
N PRO A 20 4.48 -11.41 -11.65
CA PRO A 20 3.82 -11.12 -12.93
C PRO A 20 2.45 -11.80 -13.02
N ASP A 21 2.26 -12.89 -12.27
CA ASP A 21 1.03 -13.69 -12.27
C ASP A 21 -0.15 -13.03 -11.55
N LEU A 22 0.05 -11.97 -10.77
CA LEU A 22 -1.04 -11.21 -10.15
C LEU A 22 -1.98 -10.58 -11.18
N PHE A 23 -1.45 -10.24 -12.34
CA PHE A 23 -2.16 -9.51 -13.38
C PHE A 23 -2.31 -10.36 -14.65
N ASP A 24 -3.34 -10.08 -15.41
CA ASP A 24 -3.45 -10.55 -16.79
C ASP A 24 -2.64 -9.67 -17.74
N ALA A 25 -2.59 -10.05 -19.02
CA ALA A 25 -1.88 -9.28 -20.03
C ALA A 25 -2.46 -7.87 -20.26
N GLY A 26 -3.73 -7.68 -19.88
CA GLY A 26 -4.43 -6.39 -19.93
C GLY A 26 -4.22 -5.53 -18.69
N GLY A 27 -3.44 -5.96 -17.70
CA GLY A 27 -3.17 -5.19 -16.51
C GLY A 27 -4.21 -5.31 -15.38
N ASN A 28 -5.22 -6.16 -15.53
CA ASN A 28 -6.22 -6.39 -14.48
C ASN A 28 -5.71 -7.40 -13.45
N PHE A 29 -6.07 -7.24 -12.19
CA PHE A 29 -5.89 -8.28 -11.19
C PHE A 29 -6.70 -9.52 -11.55
N ARG A 30 -6.09 -10.68 -11.38
CA ARG A 30 -6.76 -11.97 -11.57
C ARG A 30 -7.52 -12.36 -10.31
N LEU A 31 -8.85 -12.43 -10.44
CA LEU A 31 -9.75 -12.86 -9.37
C LEU A 31 -10.42 -14.18 -9.74
N HIS A 32 -10.76 -14.98 -8.73
CA HIS A 32 -11.58 -16.19 -8.90
C HIS A 32 -13.06 -15.81 -8.84
N ASN A 33 -13.74 -15.87 -9.99
CA ASN A 33 -15.16 -15.51 -10.14
C ASN A 33 -15.52 -14.11 -9.58
N ASP A 34 -14.59 -13.16 -9.57
CA ASP A 34 -14.74 -11.85 -8.96
C ASP A 34 -15.10 -11.85 -7.44
N GLU A 35 -14.94 -12.95 -6.75
CA GLU A 35 -15.35 -13.10 -5.35
C GLU A 35 -14.23 -13.52 -4.41
N ASP A 36 -13.15 -14.11 -4.94
CA ASP A 36 -12.01 -14.56 -4.15
C ASP A 36 -10.70 -14.31 -4.90
N ILE A 37 -9.59 -14.34 -4.15
CA ILE A 37 -8.25 -14.37 -4.72
C ILE A 37 -8.05 -15.66 -5.52
N MET A 38 -7.22 -15.60 -6.57
CA MET A 38 -6.85 -16.80 -7.30
C MET A 38 -6.09 -17.76 -6.40
N ARG A 39 -6.58 -19.00 -6.32
CA ARG A 39 -5.98 -20.11 -5.56
C ARG A 39 -5.67 -21.27 -6.49
N GLY A 40 -4.55 -21.92 -6.27
CA GLY A 40 -4.15 -23.06 -7.10
C GLY A 40 -3.32 -22.65 -8.32
N GLY A 41 -2.94 -23.60 -9.12
CA GLY A 41 -2.00 -23.47 -10.24
C GLY A 41 -0.96 -24.57 -10.14
N ALA A 42 0.22 -24.37 -10.72
CA ALA A 42 1.35 -25.32 -10.68
C ALA A 42 1.81 -25.64 -9.24
N PHE A 43 1.42 -24.81 -8.28
CA PHE A 43 1.75 -24.98 -6.86
C PHE A 43 0.47 -25.22 -6.08
N LYS A 44 0.21 -26.48 -5.68
CA LYS A 44 -0.85 -26.82 -4.74
C LYS A 44 -0.77 -25.90 -3.51
N ASN A 45 -1.84 -25.20 -3.19
CA ASN A 45 -1.96 -24.22 -2.09
C ASN A 45 -1.29 -22.86 -2.31
N SER A 46 -0.80 -22.52 -3.50
CA SER A 46 -0.36 -21.16 -3.75
C SER A 46 -1.56 -20.20 -3.87
N ARG A 47 -1.38 -19.03 -3.28
CA ARG A 47 -2.30 -17.90 -3.36
C ARG A 47 -1.67 -16.84 -4.24
N LEU A 48 -2.43 -16.33 -5.19
CA LEU A 48 -1.98 -15.22 -6.03
C LEU A 48 -2.27 -13.89 -5.32
N ILE A 49 -1.43 -13.57 -4.35
CA ILE A 49 -1.46 -12.31 -3.59
C ILE A 49 -0.03 -11.80 -3.36
N ALA A 50 0.09 -10.49 -3.32
CA ALA A 50 1.38 -9.84 -3.10
C ALA A 50 1.90 -9.99 -1.65
N ASP A 51 0.99 -10.08 -0.68
CA ASP A 51 1.33 -10.22 0.73
C ASP A 51 0.46 -11.29 1.38
N PRO A 52 1.04 -12.37 1.94
CA PRO A 52 0.27 -13.46 2.55
C PRO A 52 -0.61 -13.01 3.73
N ARG A 53 -0.31 -11.88 4.37
CA ARG A 53 -1.14 -11.30 5.45
C ARG A 53 -2.53 -10.88 4.97
N ASN A 54 -2.69 -10.61 3.68
CA ASN A 54 -3.98 -10.26 3.09
C ASN A 54 -4.96 -11.43 2.99
N ASP A 55 -4.52 -12.64 3.35
CA ASP A 55 -5.35 -13.85 3.39
C ASP A 55 -5.29 -14.56 4.76
N GLU A 56 -5.05 -13.83 5.83
CA GLU A 56 -5.04 -14.40 7.20
C GLU A 56 -6.45 -14.66 7.74
N ASN A 57 -7.42 -13.85 7.34
CA ASN A 57 -8.82 -14.04 7.67
C ASN A 57 -9.74 -13.50 6.58
N LYS A 58 -10.98 -14.00 6.57
CA LYS A 58 -11.95 -13.67 5.51
C LYS A 58 -12.26 -12.19 5.38
N LEU A 59 -12.28 -11.42 6.48
CA LEU A 59 -12.57 -9.99 6.44
C LEU A 59 -11.46 -9.23 5.74
N ILE A 60 -10.20 -9.52 6.08
CA ILE A 60 -9.03 -8.89 5.45
C ILE A 60 -8.97 -9.25 3.96
N THR A 61 -9.20 -10.52 3.62
CA THR A 61 -9.23 -10.97 2.23
C THR A 61 -10.30 -10.23 1.41
N GLN A 62 -11.49 -10.01 1.97
CA GLN A 62 -12.55 -9.27 1.27
C GLN A 62 -12.19 -7.80 1.06
N ILE A 63 -11.55 -7.15 2.02
CA ILE A 63 -11.04 -5.78 1.86
C ILE A 63 -9.96 -5.73 0.77
N HIS A 64 -9.05 -6.70 0.76
CA HIS A 64 -8.02 -6.81 -0.28
C HIS A 64 -8.65 -6.93 -1.68
N ILE A 65 -9.61 -7.84 -1.85
CA ILE A 65 -10.34 -8.04 -3.10
C ILE A 65 -11.08 -6.76 -3.55
N LEU A 66 -11.63 -5.98 -2.62
CA LEU A 66 -12.27 -4.71 -2.97
C LEU A 66 -11.31 -3.74 -3.66
N PHE A 67 -10.05 -3.66 -3.22
CA PHE A 67 -9.04 -2.82 -3.87
C PHE A 67 -8.60 -3.39 -5.22
N GLU A 68 -8.52 -4.70 -5.38
CA GLU A 68 -8.26 -5.34 -6.67
C GLU A 68 -9.40 -5.08 -7.67
N LYS A 69 -10.66 -5.20 -7.22
CA LYS A 69 -11.85 -4.88 -8.04
C LYS A 69 -11.93 -3.39 -8.37
N LEU A 70 -11.59 -2.52 -7.44
CA LEU A 70 -11.53 -1.08 -7.70
C LEU A 70 -10.51 -0.77 -8.80
N HIS A 71 -9.32 -1.39 -8.75
CA HIS A 71 -8.34 -1.27 -9.82
C HIS A 71 -8.92 -1.73 -11.16
N ASN A 72 -9.47 -2.93 -11.23
CA ASN A 72 -10.02 -3.49 -12.47
C ASN A 72 -11.14 -2.59 -13.03
N THR A 73 -12.00 -2.06 -12.17
CA THR A 73 -13.10 -1.17 -12.57
C THR A 73 -12.57 0.15 -13.17
N ILE A 74 -11.62 0.80 -12.51
CA ILE A 74 -11.03 2.04 -13.02
C ILE A 74 -10.24 1.77 -14.30
N HIS A 75 -9.45 0.69 -14.31
CA HIS A 75 -8.64 0.31 -15.46
C HIS A 75 -9.48 0.05 -16.71
N ALA A 76 -10.63 -0.61 -16.57
CA ALA A 76 -11.55 -0.89 -17.66
C ALA A 76 -12.17 0.37 -18.31
N THR A 77 -12.09 1.52 -17.64
CA THR A 77 -12.56 2.80 -18.24
C THR A 77 -11.53 3.42 -19.18
N LYS A 78 -10.30 2.92 -19.19
CA LYS A 78 -9.18 3.48 -19.95
C LYS A 78 -8.92 2.67 -21.21
N SER A 79 -8.42 3.34 -22.24
CA SER A 79 -8.09 2.72 -23.54
C SER A 79 -6.70 3.11 -23.98
N GLY A 80 -5.97 2.16 -24.54
CA GLY A 80 -4.62 2.39 -25.03
C GLY A 80 -4.06 1.15 -25.72
N ALA A 81 -2.84 1.25 -26.20
CA ALA A 81 -2.13 0.11 -26.77
C ALA A 81 -1.82 -0.97 -25.70
N PRO A 82 -1.65 -2.25 -26.06
CA PRO A 82 -1.33 -3.31 -25.08
C PRO A 82 -0.12 -3.00 -24.20
N SER A 83 0.88 -2.30 -24.73
CA SER A 83 2.06 -1.86 -23.96
C SER A 83 1.78 -0.75 -22.95
N GLU A 84 0.68 -0.04 -23.10
CA GLU A 84 0.28 1.06 -22.23
C GLU A 84 -0.66 0.58 -21.12
N ILE A 85 -1.56 -0.38 -21.44
CA ILE A 85 -2.54 -0.92 -20.49
C ILE A 85 -2.01 -2.08 -19.65
N GLY A 86 -1.04 -2.84 -20.16
CA GLY A 86 -0.46 -3.99 -19.49
C GLY A 86 0.25 -3.64 -18.17
N PRO A 87 0.62 -4.65 -17.36
CA PRO A 87 1.30 -4.44 -16.08
C PRO A 87 2.54 -3.56 -16.25
N SER A 88 2.65 -2.52 -15.40
CA SER A 88 3.71 -1.49 -15.45
C SER A 88 3.65 -0.52 -16.64
N GLY A 89 2.65 -0.60 -17.51
CA GLY A 89 2.37 0.40 -18.53
C GLY A 89 1.88 1.73 -17.93
N PRO A 90 1.96 2.85 -18.68
CA PRO A 90 1.58 4.16 -18.16
C PRO A 90 0.13 4.22 -17.68
N ILE A 91 -0.82 3.59 -18.39
CA ILE A 91 -2.23 3.53 -18.00
C ILE A 91 -2.42 2.70 -16.72
N PHE A 92 -1.70 1.59 -16.58
CA PHE A 92 -1.67 0.80 -15.35
C PHE A 92 -1.17 1.62 -14.16
N LEU A 93 -0.06 2.36 -14.35
CA LEU A 93 0.51 3.19 -13.29
C LEU A 93 -0.41 4.34 -12.89
N GLU A 94 -1.08 4.96 -13.84
CA GLU A 94 -2.11 5.97 -13.58
C GLU A 94 -3.29 5.39 -12.80
N THR A 95 -3.80 4.23 -13.21
CA THR A 95 -4.86 3.51 -12.49
C THR A 95 -4.45 3.20 -11.05
N LYS A 96 -3.24 2.68 -10.85
CA LYS A 96 -2.69 2.45 -9.51
C LYS A 96 -2.67 3.73 -8.69
N ALA A 97 -2.23 4.85 -9.26
CA ALA A 97 -2.20 6.12 -8.56
C ALA A 97 -3.59 6.57 -8.10
N GLU A 98 -4.63 6.39 -8.91
CA GLU A 98 -6.02 6.69 -8.54
C GLU A 98 -6.53 5.79 -7.40
N VAL A 99 -6.22 4.49 -7.43
CA VAL A 99 -6.58 3.55 -6.37
C VAL A 99 -5.87 3.91 -5.06
N VAL A 100 -4.58 4.23 -5.12
CA VAL A 100 -3.79 4.68 -3.95
C VAL A 100 -4.37 5.98 -3.38
N ALA A 101 -4.70 6.95 -4.23
CA ALA A 101 -5.31 8.20 -3.78
C ALA A 101 -6.67 7.96 -3.12
N THR A 102 -7.47 7.03 -3.63
CA THR A 102 -8.75 6.62 -3.04
C THR A 102 -8.53 5.99 -1.67
N TYR A 103 -7.58 5.07 -1.53
CA TYR A 103 -7.19 4.47 -0.25
C TYR A 103 -6.76 5.54 0.77
N GLN A 104 -5.89 6.46 0.36
CA GLN A 104 -5.44 7.55 1.22
C GLN A 104 -6.60 8.44 1.69
N ARG A 105 -7.56 8.75 0.79
CA ARG A 105 -8.77 9.50 1.16
C ARG A 105 -9.64 8.76 2.18
N ILE A 106 -9.83 7.45 2.01
CA ILE A 106 -10.56 6.63 2.98
C ILE A 106 -9.88 6.70 4.35
N ILE A 107 -8.55 6.54 4.40
CA ILE A 107 -7.80 6.61 5.65
C ILE A 107 -7.95 8.00 6.30
N LEU A 108 -7.74 9.07 5.54
CA LEU A 108 -7.72 10.43 6.09
C LEU A 108 -9.10 10.96 6.46
N HIS A 109 -10.14 10.67 5.66
CA HIS A 109 -11.44 11.31 5.80
C HIS A 109 -12.53 10.39 6.39
N ASP A 110 -12.30 9.09 6.46
CA ASP A 110 -13.25 8.16 7.07
C ASP A 110 -12.65 7.41 8.27
N TYR A 111 -11.53 6.72 8.10
CA TYR A 111 -10.96 5.87 9.14
C TYR A 111 -10.39 6.67 10.33
N ILE A 112 -9.49 7.61 10.07
CA ILE A 112 -8.85 8.42 11.12
C ILE A 112 -9.89 9.20 11.95
N PRO A 113 -10.89 9.89 11.36
CA PRO A 113 -11.91 10.60 12.15
C PRO A 113 -12.76 9.70 13.04
N ARG A 114 -12.82 8.39 12.78
CA ARG A 114 -13.56 7.44 13.63
C ARG A 114 -12.79 7.01 14.87
N ILE A 115 -11.45 7.10 14.85
CA ILE A 115 -10.58 6.57 15.91
C ILE A 115 -9.75 7.64 16.61
N VAL A 116 -9.64 8.84 16.04
CA VAL A 116 -8.87 9.96 16.57
C VAL A 116 -9.80 11.13 16.84
N ARG A 117 -9.65 11.80 17.99
CA ARG A 117 -10.43 12.99 18.32
C ARG A 117 -10.14 14.14 17.35
N ALA A 118 -11.16 14.91 16.99
CA ALA A 118 -11.08 16.00 16.02
C ALA A 118 -9.99 17.02 16.40
N GLU A 119 -9.89 17.40 17.67
CA GLU A 119 -8.90 18.38 18.14
C GLU A 119 -7.45 17.93 17.89
N GLN A 120 -7.21 16.61 17.88
CA GLN A 120 -5.87 16.07 17.58
C GLN A 120 -5.59 16.08 16.08
N ILE A 121 -6.61 15.85 15.26
CA ILE A 121 -6.50 15.91 13.79
C ILE A 121 -6.21 17.36 13.39
N ASP A 122 -6.98 18.31 13.89
CA ASP A 122 -6.83 19.75 13.60
C ASP A 122 -5.45 20.25 14.02
N ALA A 123 -4.98 19.87 15.20
CA ALA A 123 -3.64 20.23 15.69
C ALA A 123 -2.49 19.67 14.84
N VAL A 124 -2.72 18.53 14.18
CA VAL A 124 -1.74 17.97 13.23
C VAL A 124 -1.79 18.69 11.89
N LEU A 125 -2.99 18.95 11.36
CA LEU A 125 -3.17 19.64 10.09
C LEU A 125 -2.63 21.06 10.14
N GLU A 126 -2.89 21.81 11.21
CA GLU A 126 -2.33 23.16 11.43
C GLU A 126 -0.79 23.15 11.40
N LYS A 127 -0.17 22.12 11.97
CA LYS A 127 1.30 21.99 11.94
C LYS A 127 1.85 21.59 10.57
N LEU A 128 1.07 20.88 9.76
CA LEU A 128 1.47 20.51 8.40
C LEU A 128 1.54 21.73 7.47
N GLU A 129 0.74 22.77 7.73
CA GLU A 129 0.78 24.03 6.95
C GLU A 129 2.02 24.90 7.26
N HIS A 130 2.68 24.68 8.41
CA HIS A 130 3.66 25.63 8.95
C HIS A 130 5.09 25.10 9.08
N SER A 131 5.48 24.02 8.41
CA SER A 131 6.84 23.49 8.32
C SER A 131 7.11 22.10 8.88
N GLU A 132 8.38 21.72 8.89
CA GLU A 132 8.90 20.40 9.30
C GLU A 132 8.06 19.70 10.37
N THR A 133 7.33 18.72 9.91
CA THR A 133 6.50 17.93 10.79
C THR A 133 7.38 17.26 11.86
N ARG A 134 6.83 17.03 13.02
CA ARG A 134 7.45 16.21 14.08
C ARG A 134 8.04 14.91 13.54
N TYR A 135 7.44 14.40 12.48
CA TYR A 135 7.85 13.22 11.74
C TYR A 135 9.17 13.44 10.97
N GLN A 136 9.33 14.58 10.29
CA GLN A 136 10.59 14.91 9.59
C GLN A 136 11.72 15.11 10.57
N ALA A 137 11.48 15.82 11.68
CA ALA A 137 12.46 16.01 12.75
C ALA A 137 12.84 14.67 13.40
N MET A 138 11.89 13.77 13.66
CA MET A 138 12.12 12.43 14.21
C MET A 138 12.90 11.56 13.22
N ASN A 139 12.58 11.60 11.93
CA ASN A 139 13.33 10.88 10.90
C ASN A 139 14.76 11.39 10.76
N ALA A 140 14.98 12.71 10.79
CA ALA A 140 16.30 13.30 10.74
C ALA A 140 17.15 12.83 11.95
N ARG A 141 16.56 12.78 13.15
CA ARG A 141 17.21 12.28 14.36
C ARG A 141 17.55 10.79 14.25
N ASN A 142 16.64 9.97 13.75
CA ASN A 142 16.86 8.54 13.56
C ASN A 142 17.95 8.25 12.52
N ARG A 143 17.98 9.02 11.42
CA ARG A 143 19.06 8.93 10.42
C ARG A 143 20.42 9.29 11.02
N ALA A 144 20.48 10.34 11.86
CA ALA A 144 21.70 10.71 12.55
C ALA A 144 22.18 9.57 13.47
N LEU A 145 21.28 8.97 14.25
CA LEU A 145 21.59 7.84 15.13
C LEU A 145 22.07 6.60 14.34
N LEU A 146 21.42 6.27 13.21
CA LEU A 146 21.85 5.15 12.36
C LEU A 146 23.27 5.37 11.80
N ARG A 147 23.62 6.62 11.45
CA ARG A 147 24.98 6.96 11.03
C ARG A 147 25.99 6.81 12.15
N GLU A 148 25.68 7.28 13.36
CA GLU A 148 26.53 7.11 14.54
C GLU A 148 26.78 5.64 14.88
N LEU A 149 25.78 4.77 14.65
CA LEU A 149 25.87 3.32 14.87
C LEU A 149 26.52 2.57 13.69
N GLY A 150 26.95 3.26 12.63
CA GLY A 150 27.56 2.63 11.43
C GLY A 150 26.55 1.84 10.58
N LEU A 151 25.24 2.06 10.74
CA LEU A 151 24.15 1.36 10.05
C LEU A 151 23.62 2.14 8.85
N ASN A 152 24.46 2.90 8.17
CA ASN A 152 24.10 3.78 7.05
C ASN A 152 23.39 3.04 5.90
N GLN A 153 23.61 1.73 5.75
CA GLN A 153 22.96 0.91 4.73
C GLN A 153 21.46 0.74 4.98
N LEU A 154 20.97 1.06 6.17
CA LEU A 154 19.57 1.05 6.54
C LEU A 154 18.89 2.42 6.31
N ASP A 155 19.67 3.44 5.94
CA ASP A 155 19.17 4.79 5.62
C ASP A 155 18.56 4.80 4.20
N THR A 156 17.45 4.12 4.06
CA THR A 156 16.62 4.20 2.84
C THR A 156 15.40 5.06 3.13
N ASP A 157 14.81 5.67 2.11
CA ASP A 157 13.53 6.39 2.20
C ASP A 157 12.38 5.51 2.75
N ALA A 158 12.61 4.20 2.85
CA ALA A 158 11.71 3.23 3.43
C ALA A 158 11.80 3.12 4.97
N THR A 159 12.77 3.75 5.61
CA THR A 159 12.90 3.72 7.09
C THR A 159 11.93 4.73 7.70
N VAL A 160 10.68 4.33 7.80
CA VAL A 160 9.66 5.08 8.55
C VAL A 160 9.83 4.77 10.03
N ALA A 161 10.07 5.82 10.83
CA ALA A 161 10.07 5.67 12.26
C ALA A 161 8.65 5.44 12.77
N VAL A 162 8.32 4.20 13.06
CA VAL A 162 7.07 3.84 13.72
C VAL A 162 7.28 3.94 15.23
N PRO A 163 6.46 4.72 15.97
CA PRO A 163 6.54 4.75 17.43
C PRO A 163 6.48 3.34 18.03
N VAL A 164 7.31 3.08 19.04
CA VAL A 164 7.40 1.76 19.69
C VAL A 164 6.04 1.35 20.26
N GLU A 165 5.29 2.29 20.81
CA GLU A 165 3.94 2.09 21.32
C GLU A 165 2.99 1.59 20.22
N PHE A 166 3.08 2.18 19.03
CA PHE A 166 2.25 1.75 17.90
C PHE A 166 2.65 0.37 17.41
N SER A 167 3.95 0.11 17.25
CA SER A 167 4.43 -1.19 16.75
C SER A 167 4.21 -2.34 17.73
N HIS A 168 4.20 -2.09 19.06
CA HIS A 168 4.07 -3.12 20.08
C HIS A 168 2.67 -3.24 20.68
N ALA A 169 1.90 -2.17 20.73
CA ALA A 169 0.58 -2.15 21.36
C ALA A 169 -0.58 -2.27 20.36
N VAL A 170 -0.42 -1.78 19.16
CA VAL A 170 -1.51 -1.73 18.15
C VAL A 170 -1.44 -2.89 17.17
N PHE A 171 -0.24 -3.46 16.95
CA PHE A 171 -0.02 -4.54 15.98
C PHE A 171 0.08 -5.95 16.60
N ARG A 172 -0.18 -6.11 17.89
CA ARG A 172 -0.22 -7.43 18.55
C ARG A 172 -1.60 -7.83 18.97
#